data_8290ee6f53ca2d130191dcd816c0b247
#
_entry.id   8290ee6f53ca2d130191dcd816c0b247
#
_cell.length_a   1.000
_cell.length_b   1.000
_cell.length_c   1.000
_cell.angle_alpha   90.00
_cell.angle_beta   90.00
_cell.angle_gamma   90.00
#
_symmetry.space_group_name_H-M   'P 1'
#
loop_
_entity.id
_entity.type
_entity.pdbx_description
1 polymer ?
#
loop_
_entity_poly.entity_id
_entity_poly.type
_entity_poly.pdbx_seq_one_letter_code
_entity_poly.pdbx_strand_id
1 'polypeptide(L)'
;MRTVKVYEEAWPLHTPFVIARGSRTEAHVVVVEVEENGVTGIGECTPYPRYGESDASVLAQIMSIAPQLENGLTREELQKLLPAGAARNAVDCALWDLSARQQQLSLAELVGSELAEVVTTAQTVVIGSPEQMAASAAALWENGAKLLKVKLDARLISERMVAIRAAV
;
A
#
# COMPACT_ATOMS: atom_id res chain seq x y z
N MET A 1 2.51 -5.18 28.60
CA MET A 1 1.22 -4.53 28.29
C MET A 1 1.34 -4.06 26.85
N ARG A 2 0.32 -4.29 26.05
CA ARG A 2 0.30 -3.84 24.65
C ARG A 2 -0.32 -2.45 24.58
N THR A 3 0.23 -1.56 23.75
CA THR A 3 -0.34 -0.23 23.46
C THR A 3 -0.58 -0.09 21.97
N VAL A 4 -1.57 0.71 21.59
CA VAL A 4 -1.98 0.91 20.20
C VAL A 4 -2.01 2.41 19.91
N LYS A 5 -1.38 2.81 18.80
CA LYS A 5 -1.52 4.16 18.23
C LYS A 5 -2.07 4.04 16.82
N VAL A 6 -2.97 4.96 16.48
CA VAL A 6 -3.57 5.05 15.14
C VAL A 6 -3.58 6.52 14.73
N TYR A 7 -3.07 6.81 13.54
CA TYR A 7 -2.98 8.18 13.05
C TYR A 7 -2.99 8.22 11.52
N GLU A 8 -3.28 9.40 10.99
CA GLU A 8 -3.26 9.68 9.56
C GLU A 8 -1.93 10.30 9.16
N GLU A 9 -1.43 9.95 7.99
CA GLU A 9 -0.29 10.61 7.34
C GLU A 9 -0.63 10.98 5.89
N ALA A 10 -0.05 12.07 5.40
CA ALA A 10 -0.11 12.48 4.01
C ALA A 10 1.31 12.48 3.43
N TRP A 11 1.57 11.60 2.48
CA TRP A 11 2.88 11.47 1.85
C TRP A 11 2.89 12.15 0.49
N PRO A 12 3.71 13.20 0.29
CA PRO A 12 3.80 13.85 -1.00
C PRO A 12 4.35 12.90 -2.06
N LEU A 13 3.68 12.87 -3.22
CA LEU A 13 4.15 12.08 -4.35
C LEU A 13 5.22 12.86 -5.11
N HIS A 14 6.25 12.17 -5.56
CA HIS A 14 7.33 12.77 -6.34
C HIS A 14 6.81 13.40 -7.65
N THR A 15 5.80 12.80 -8.25
CA THR A 15 5.08 13.34 -9.42
C THR A 15 3.58 13.11 -9.23
N PRO A 16 2.72 13.99 -9.80
CA PRO A 16 1.28 13.78 -9.75
C PRO A 16 0.88 12.42 -10.32
N PHE A 17 0.05 11.69 -9.59
CA PHE A 17 -0.48 10.42 -10.02
C PHE A 17 -1.80 10.62 -10.76
N VAL A 18 -1.77 10.61 -12.10
CA VAL A 18 -2.90 10.88 -12.98
C VAL A 18 -3.49 9.58 -13.52
N ILE A 19 -4.78 9.40 -13.30
CA ILE A 19 -5.57 8.27 -13.80
C ILE A 19 -6.88 8.78 -14.42
N ALA A 20 -7.62 7.92 -15.10
CA ALA A 20 -8.89 8.28 -15.76
C ALA A 20 -9.94 8.91 -14.82
N ARG A 21 -9.85 8.68 -13.50
CA ARG A 21 -10.82 9.15 -12.49
C ARG A 21 -10.37 10.37 -11.70
N GLY A 22 -9.17 10.88 -11.94
CA GLY A 22 -8.65 12.04 -11.22
C GLY A 22 -7.13 12.07 -11.12
N SER A 23 -6.65 13.04 -10.37
CA SER A 23 -5.23 13.22 -10.08
C SER A 23 -5.03 13.46 -8.58
N ARG A 24 -3.91 13.00 -8.04
CA ARG A 24 -3.50 13.28 -6.67
C ARG A 24 -2.01 13.59 -6.61
N THR A 25 -1.63 14.46 -5.68
CA THR A 25 -0.25 14.89 -5.42
C THR A 25 0.31 14.31 -4.13
N GLU A 26 -0.55 13.64 -3.33
CA GLU A 26 -0.18 13.00 -2.08
C GLU A 26 -0.94 11.68 -1.89
N ALA A 27 -0.41 10.80 -1.09
CA ALA A 27 -1.05 9.58 -0.65
C ALA A 27 -1.45 9.73 0.82
N HIS A 28 -2.75 9.67 1.11
CA HIS A 28 -3.27 9.61 2.47
C HIS A 28 -3.26 8.16 2.94
N VAL A 29 -2.72 7.92 4.12
CA VAL A 29 -2.65 6.59 4.73
C VAL A 29 -3.08 6.66 6.19
N VAL A 30 -3.64 5.56 6.70
CA VAL A 30 -3.87 5.36 8.12
C VAL A 30 -2.82 4.37 8.61
N VAL A 31 -2.04 4.79 9.60
CA VAL A 31 -0.96 4.02 10.20
C VAL A 31 -1.41 3.45 11.53
N VAL A 32 -1.02 2.21 11.80
CA VAL A 32 -1.24 1.51 13.07
C VAL A 32 0.10 1.09 13.64
N GLU A 33 0.37 1.51 14.87
CA GLU A 33 1.48 1.00 15.66
C GLU A 33 0.93 0.16 16.81
N VAL A 34 1.47 -1.05 16.96
CA VAL A 34 1.18 -1.94 18.09
C VAL A 34 2.48 -2.21 18.81
N GLU A 35 2.62 -1.69 20.02
CA GLU A 35 3.83 -1.87 20.84
C GLU A 35 3.55 -2.88 21.95
N GLU A 36 4.46 -3.83 22.15
CA GLU A 36 4.41 -4.81 23.21
C GLU A 36 5.84 -5.15 23.70
N ASN A 37 6.07 -4.99 24.99
CA ASN A 37 7.37 -5.30 25.64
C ASN A 37 8.57 -4.55 24.99
N GLY A 38 8.37 -3.30 24.56
CA GLY A 38 9.40 -2.47 23.94
C GLY A 38 9.65 -2.78 22.46
N VAL A 39 8.85 -3.65 21.84
CA VAL A 39 8.90 -3.95 20.41
C VAL A 39 7.66 -3.37 19.75
N THR A 40 7.83 -2.61 18.66
CA THR A 40 6.73 -2.01 17.91
C THR A 40 6.59 -2.66 16.55
N GLY A 41 5.39 -3.16 16.24
CA GLY A 41 4.99 -3.56 14.91
C GLY A 41 4.18 -2.45 14.24
N ILE A 42 4.40 -2.22 12.94
CA ILE A 42 3.79 -1.14 12.18
C ILE A 42 3.04 -1.72 10.98
N GLY A 43 1.84 -1.21 10.76
CA GLY A 43 1.06 -1.49 9.56
C GLY A 43 0.39 -0.23 9.04
N GLU A 44 0.10 -0.22 7.74
CA GLU A 44 -0.58 0.91 7.12
C GLU A 44 -1.64 0.45 6.13
N CYS A 45 -2.54 1.36 5.78
CA CYS A 45 -3.47 1.16 4.69
C CYS A 45 -3.78 2.48 3.98
N THR A 46 -4.23 2.35 2.74
CA THR A 46 -4.81 3.46 1.97
C THR A 46 -6.32 3.23 1.89
N PRO A 47 -7.15 3.96 2.64
CA PRO A 47 -8.60 3.88 2.52
C PRO A 47 -9.03 4.20 1.08
N TYR A 48 -9.98 3.44 0.54
CA TYR A 48 -10.35 3.61 -0.85
C TYR A 48 -11.85 3.90 -1.02
N PRO A 49 -12.22 5.14 -1.45
CA PRO A 49 -13.63 5.58 -1.53
C PRO A 49 -14.52 4.68 -2.39
N ARG A 50 -13.97 3.98 -3.38
CA ARG A 50 -14.72 3.02 -4.19
C ARG A 50 -15.33 1.87 -3.37
N TYR A 51 -14.71 1.54 -2.24
CA TYR A 51 -15.18 0.51 -1.32
C TYR A 51 -15.94 1.10 -0.12
N GLY A 52 -16.29 2.39 -0.21
CA GLY A 52 -17.02 3.09 0.87
C GLY A 52 -16.13 3.46 2.06
N GLU A 53 -14.81 3.48 1.88
CA GLU A 53 -13.84 3.79 2.91
C GLU A 53 -13.40 5.25 2.84
N SER A 54 -13.13 5.83 4.01
CA SER A 54 -12.44 7.11 4.20
C SER A 54 -11.46 6.98 5.36
N ASP A 55 -10.49 7.90 5.45
CA ASP A 55 -9.52 7.92 6.54
C ASP A 55 -10.25 7.90 7.89
N ALA A 56 -11.24 8.76 8.07
CA ALA A 56 -12.05 8.82 9.29
C ALA A 56 -12.80 7.51 9.59
N SER A 57 -13.38 6.85 8.57
CA SER A 57 -14.11 5.60 8.77
C SER A 57 -13.18 4.44 9.15
N VAL A 58 -12.00 4.40 8.56
CA VAL A 58 -10.99 3.37 8.85
C VAL A 58 -10.39 3.59 10.24
N LEU A 59 -10.06 4.83 10.58
CA LEU A 59 -9.59 5.19 11.91
C LEU A 59 -10.63 4.81 12.99
N ALA A 60 -11.90 5.13 12.76
CA ALA A 60 -12.96 4.76 13.69
C ALA A 60 -13.11 3.23 13.85
N GLN A 61 -12.99 2.45 12.77
CA GLN A 61 -13.02 0.99 12.83
C GLN A 61 -11.86 0.44 13.67
N ILE A 62 -10.64 0.93 13.48
CA ILE A 62 -9.47 0.48 14.24
C ILE A 62 -9.61 0.86 15.70
N MET A 63 -10.00 2.10 15.99
CA MET A 63 -10.21 2.57 17.36
C MET A 63 -11.30 1.80 18.11
N SER A 64 -12.32 1.30 17.41
CA SER A 64 -13.39 0.50 18.03
C SER A 64 -12.89 -0.84 18.60
N ILE A 65 -11.77 -1.36 18.09
CA ILE A 65 -11.16 -2.62 18.55
C ILE A 65 -9.85 -2.40 19.34
N ALA A 66 -9.44 -1.14 19.57
CA ALA A 66 -8.21 -0.84 20.30
C ALA A 66 -8.14 -1.53 21.68
N PRO A 67 -9.21 -1.56 22.50
CA PRO A 67 -9.16 -2.28 23.77
C PRO A 67 -8.90 -3.79 23.61
N GLN A 68 -9.42 -4.42 22.58
CA GLN A 68 -9.14 -5.84 22.30
C GLN A 68 -7.69 -6.04 21.85
N LEU A 69 -7.17 -5.14 21.01
CA LEU A 69 -5.76 -5.16 20.60
C LEU A 69 -4.83 -5.02 21.81
N GLU A 70 -5.11 -4.08 22.70
CA GLU A 70 -4.35 -3.88 23.96
C GLU A 70 -4.40 -5.10 24.87
N ASN A 71 -5.51 -5.84 24.85
CA ASN A 71 -5.68 -7.09 25.59
C ASN A 71 -5.11 -8.32 24.86
N GLY A 72 -4.36 -8.14 23.77
CA GLY A 72 -3.65 -9.24 23.11
C GLY A 72 -4.41 -9.92 21.99
N LEU A 73 -5.37 -9.23 21.33
CA LEU A 73 -6.10 -9.76 20.17
C LEU A 73 -5.13 -10.43 19.17
N THR A 74 -5.46 -11.64 18.77
CA THR A 74 -4.71 -12.41 17.78
C THR A 74 -5.15 -12.05 16.35
N ARG A 75 -4.34 -12.44 15.35
CA ARG A 75 -4.70 -12.24 13.93
C ARG A 75 -5.92 -13.06 13.52
N GLU A 76 -6.08 -14.25 14.06
CA GLU A 76 -7.22 -15.14 13.82
C GLU A 76 -8.53 -14.55 14.38
N GLU A 77 -8.46 -13.93 15.54
CA GLU A 77 -9.59 -13.20 16.14
C GLU A 77 -9.92 -11.94 15.37
N LEU A 78 -8.90 -11.20 14.91
CA LEU A 78 -9.06 -10.02 14.06
C LEU A 78 -9.89 -10.32 12.79
N GLN A 79 -9.66 -11.49 12.16
CA GLN A 79 -10.41 -11.88 10.95
C GLN A 79 -11.92 -12.03 11.20
N LYS A 80 -12.32 -12.29 12.43
CA LYS A 80 -13.74 -12.43 12.84
C LYS A 80 -14.32 -11.10 13.32
N LEU A 81 -13.46 -10.21 13.83
CA LEU A 81 -13.88 -8.97 14.47
C LEU A 81 -14.08 -7.82 13.46
N LEU A 82 -13.20 -7.69 12.49
CA LEU A 82 -13.30 -6.69 11.43
C LEU A 82 -13.62 -7.32 10.06
N PRO A 83 -14.48 -6.68 9.27
CA PRO A 83 -14.69 -7.08 7.88
C PRO A 83 -13.40 -6.91 7.05
N ALA A 84 -13.33 -7.59 5.90
CA ALA A 84 -12.28 -7.35 4.93
C ALA A 84 -12.30 -5.87 4.48
N GLY A 85 -11.15 -5.20 4.54
CA GLY A 85 -11.02 -3.79 4.21
C GLY A 85 -9.72 -3.20 4.72
N ALA A 86 -9.56 -1.89 4.53
CA ALA A 86 -8.34 -1.17 4.86
C ALA A 86 -8.00 -1.26 6.36
N ALA A 87 -8.99 -1.11 7.26
CA ALA A 87 -8.79 -1.20 8.70
C ALA A 87 -8.19 -2.54 9.13
N ARG A 88 -8.80 -3.65 8.67
CA ARG A 88 -8.30 -5.00 8.98
C ARG A 88 -6.91 -5.22 8.40
N ASN A 89 -6.64 -4.76 7.18
CA ASN A 89 -5.33 -4.88 6.56
C ASN A 89 -4.23 -4.19 7.38
N ALA A 90 -4.44 -2.93 7.79
CA ALA A 90 -3.45 -2.21 8.57
C ALA A 90 -3.14 -2.89 9.91
N VAL A 91 -4.16 -3.32 10.64
CA VAL A 91 -3.98 -4.02 11.92
C VAL A 91 -3.30 -5.38 11.72
N ASP A 92 -3.69 -6.16 10.71
CA ASP A 92 -3.07 -7.46 10.40
C ASP A 92 -1.58 -7.31 10.07
N CYS A 93 -1.23 -6.32 9.24
CA CYS A 93 0.16 -5.99 8.93
C CYS A 93 0.96 -5.60 10.18
N ALA A 94 0.40 -4.77 11.08
CA ALA A 94 1.05 -4.39 12.31
C ALA A 94 1.30 -5.61 13.24
N LEU A 95 0.35 -6.53 13.33
CA LEU A 95 0.50 -7.74 14.13
C LEU A 95 1.51 -8.71 13.53
N TRP A 96 1.60 -8.82 12.19
CA TRP A 96 2.63 -9.58 11.52
C TRP A 96 4.02 -9.01 11.78
N ASP A 97 4.19 -7.70 11.63
CA ASP A 97 5.46 -7.01 11.86
C ASP A 97 5.90 -7.12 13.33
N LEU A 98 4.97 -6.94 14.27
CA LEU A 98 5.22 -7.15 15.70
C LEU A 98 5.74 -8.56 15.98
N SER A 99 5.05 -9.58 15.44
CA SER A 99 5.43 -10.98 15.65
C SER A 99 6.80 -11.31 15.08
N ALA A 100 7.11 -10.81 13.88
CA ALA A 100 8.41 -11.00 13.24
C ALA A 100 9.54 -10.35 14.06
N ARG A 101 9.35 -9.10 14.49
CA ARG A 101 10.32 -8.36 15.30
C ARG A 101 10.54 -8.97 16.68
N GLN A 102 9.47 -9.42 17.37
CA GLN A 102 9.58 -10.10 18.65
C GLN A 102 10.37 -11.40 18.56
N GLN A 103 10.24 -12.14 17.47
CA GLN A 103 10.97 -13.38 17.22
C GLN A 103 12.32 -13.17 16.53
N GLN A 104 12.66 -11.93 16.15
CA GLN A 104 13.88 -11.60 15.38
C GLN A 104 13.98 -12.36 14.07
N LEU A 105 12.83 -12.60 13.41
CA LEU A 105 12.71 -13.27 12.13
C LEU A 105 12.30 -12.27 11.03
N SER A 106 12.66 -12.56 9.80
CA SER A 106 12.00 -11.96 8.64
C SER A 106 10.57 -12.51 8.52
N LEU A 107 9.69 -11.79 7.80
CA LEU A 107 8.34 -12.29 7.52
C LEU A 107 8.36 -13.62 6.75
N ALA A 108 9.32 -13.80 5.84
CA ALA A 108 9.45 -15.05 5.10
C ALA A 108 9.78 -16.24 6.02
N GLU A 109 10.74 -16.06 6.92
CA GLU A 109 11.06 -17.08 7.92
C GLU A 109 9.85 -17.38 8.82
N LEU A 110 9.13 -16.34 9.26
CA LEU A 110 7.95 -16.48 10.11
C LEU A 110 6.82 -17.27 9.44
N VAL A 111 6.64 -17.15 8.11
CA VAL A 111 5.64 -17.92 7.35
C VAL A 111 6.19 -19.23 6.76
N GLY A 112 7.46 -19.54 7.01
CA GLY A 112 8.11 -20.75 6.49
C GLY A 112 8.26 -20.75 4.96
N SER A 113 8.46 -19.57 4.36
CA SER A 113 8.61 -19.39 2.92
C SER A 113 10.06 -19.03 2.58
N GLU A 114 10.53 -19.48 1.43
CA GLU A 114 11.78 -19.00 0.86
C GLU A 114 11.56 -17.61 0.22
N LEU A 115 12.46 -16.66 0.52
CA LEU A 115 12.48 -15.37 -0.15
C LEU A 115 13.04 -15.52 -1.57
N ALA A 116 12.29 -15.07 -2.56
CA ALA A 116 12.86 -14.81 -3.86
C ALA A 116 13.80 -13.60 -3.76
N GLU A 117 15.03 -13.71 -4.23
CA GLU A 117 16.01 -12.59 -4.24
C GLU A 117 15.48 -11.39 -5.03
N VAL A 118 14.74 -11.64 -6.10
CA VAL A 118 14.18 -10.62 -7.00
C VAL A 118 12.76 -10.99 -7.39
N VAL A 119 11.86 -10.02 -7.27
CA VAL A 119 10.48 -10.10 -7.77
C VAL A 119 10.26 -9.01 -8.80
N THR A 120 9.85 -9.40 -10.03
CA THR A 120 9.49 -8.43 -11.06
C THR A 120 8.22 -7.69 -10.67
N THR A 121 8.30 -6.37 -10.54
CA THR A 121 7.15 -5.51 -10.27
C THR A 121 6.80 -4.62 -11.46
N ALA A 122 5.52 -4.27 -11.61
CA ALA A 122 5.05 -3.39 -12.66
C ALA A 122 5.27 -1.92 -12.27
N GLN A 123 6.06 -1.21 -13.07
CA GLN A 123 6.24 0.24 -12.94
C GLN A 123 5.14 0.99 -13.68
N THR A 124 4.55 2.00 -13.05
CA THR A 124 3.38 2.69 -13.61
C THR A 124 3.78 3.88 -14.46
N VAL A 125 3.33 3.89 -15.72
CA VAL A 125 3.29 5.08 -16.58
C VAL A 125 1.91 5.72 -16.41
N VAL A 126 1.87 6.93 -15.85
CA VAL A 126 0.63 7.70 -15.61
C VAL A 126 0.13 8.36 -16.90
N ILE A 127 -1.14 8.82 -16.91
CA ILE A 127 -1.73 9.46 -18.08
C ILE A 127 -1.07 10.82 -18.33
N GLY A 128 -0.65 11.05 -19.57
CA GLY A 128 -0.06 12.29 -20.09
C GLY A 128 -0.28 12.41 -21.59
N SER A 129 0.43 13.34 -22.25
CA SER A 129 0.52 13.34 -23.71
C SER A 129 1.29 12.09 -24.20
N PRO A 130 1.14 11.68 -25.49
CA PRO A 130 1.92 10.57 -26.03
C PRO A 130 3.44 10.72 -25.78
N GLU A 131 3.97 11.92 -25.97
CA GLU A 131 5.39 12.23 -25.79
C GLU A 131 5.83 12.13 -24.33
N GLN A 132 5.01 12.63 -23.40
CA GLN A 132 5.28 12.55 -21.95
C GLN A 132 5.26 11.10 -21.49
N MET A 133 4.31 10.31 -21.96
CA MET A 133 4.21 8.89 -21.61
C MET A 133 5.37 8.08 -22.19
N ALA A 134 5.79 8.37 -23.43
CA ALA A 134 6.95 7.76 -24.06
C ALA A 134 8.24 8.07 -23.26
N ALA A 135 8.46 9.34 -22.90
CA ALA A 135 9.62 9.75 -22.12
C ALA A 135 9.63 9.08 -20.73
N SER A 136 8.46 9.00 -20.06
CA SER A 136 8.33 8.30 -18.79
C SER A 136 8.62 6.81 -18.91
N ALA A 137 8.11 6.16 -19.96
CA ALA A 137 8.36 4.74 -20.22
C ALA A 137 9.84 4.46 -20.48
N ALA A 138 10.51 5.28 -21.32
CA ALA A 138 11.93 5.18 -21.59
C ALA A 138 12.76 5.31 -20.30
N ALA A 139 12.49 6.34 -19.49
CA ALA A 139 13.20 6.55 -18.23
C ALA A 139 13.03 5.38 -17.25
N LEU A 140 11.82 4.83 -17.12
CA LEU A 140 11.58 3.64 -16.29
C LEU A 140 12.35 2.41 -16.82
N TRP A 141 12.34 2.22 -18.14
CA TRP A 141 13.04 1.11 -18.78
C TRP A 141 14.55 1.21 -18.62
N GLU A 142 15.13 2.39 -18.83
CA GLU A 142 16.55 2.68 -18.60
C GLU A 142 16.97 2.43 -17.14
N ASN A 143 16.07 2.73 -16.19
CA ASN A 143 16.27 2.44 -14.76
C ASN A 143 15.99 0.97 -14.38
N GLY A 144 15.85 0.07 -15.37
CA GLY A 144 15.78 -1.36 -15.16
C GLY A 144 14.38 -1.95 -14.97
N ALA A 145 13.31 -1.19 -15.21
CA ALA A 145 11.94 -1.74 -15.22
C ALA A 145 11.83 -2.88 -16.25
N LYS A 146 11.25 -4.00 -15.84
CA LYS A 146 11.00 -5.17 -16.72
C LYS A 146 9.54 -5.31 -17.14
N LEU A 147 8.66 -4.56 -16.49
CA LEU A 147 7.22 -4.58 -16.75
C LEU A 147 6.66 -3.18 -16.54
N LEU A 148 5.96 -2.66 -17.54
CA LEU A 148 5.30 -1.36 -17.46
C LEU A 148 3.79 -1.54 -17.38
N LYS A 149 3.17 -0.83 -16.41
CA LYS A 149 1.72 -0.73 -16.26
C LYS A 149 1.26 0.62 -16.78
N VAL A 150 0.67 0.65 -17.96
CA VAL A 150 0.23 1.89 -18.61
C VAL A 150 -1.18 2.25 -18.16
N LYS A 151 -1.36 3.49 -17.67
CA LYS A 151 -2.68 4.06 -17.38
C LYS A 151 -3.21 4.77 -18.63
N LEU A 152 -4.47 4.52 -18.96
CA LEU A 152 -5.14 5.11 -20.12
C LEU A 152 -6.52 5.66 -19.72
N ASP A 153 -6.98 6.65 -20.46
CA ASP A 153 -8.37 7.10 -20.52
C ASP A 153 -8.94 6.79 -21.91
N ALA A 154 -10.13 7.29 -22.23
CA ALA A 154 -10.77 7.04 -23.52
C ALA A 154 -10.16 7.85 -24.69
N ARG A 155 -9.14 8.66 -24.45
CA ARG A 155 -8.54 9.56 -25.46
C ARG A 155 -7.15 9.12 -25.84
N LEU A 156 -6.77 9.30 -27.12
CA LEU A 156 -5.42 9.10 -27.63
C LEU A 156 -4.82 7.73 -27.26
N ILE A 157 -5.63 6.67 -27.17
CA ILE A 157 -5.18 5.34 -26.74
C ILE A 157 -4.12 4.81 -27.70
N SER A 158 -4.40 4.86 -29.01
CA SER A 158 -3.50 4.34 -30.05
C SER A 158 -2.20 5.15 -30.10
N GLU A 159 -2.31 6.47 -30.09
CA GLU A 159 -1.17 7.38 -30.19
C GLU A 159 -0.23 7.20 -28.99
N ARG A 160 -0.79 7.11 -27.79
CA ARG A 160 -0.02 6.86 -26.55
C ARG A 160 0.68 5.51 -26.60
N MET A 161 -0.04 4.45 -26.99
CA MET A 161 0.56 3.13 -27.04
C MET A 161 1.63 3.01 -28.13
N VAL A 162 1.44 3.63 -29.30
CA VAL A 162 2.45 3.68 -30.38
C VAL A 162 3.70 4.42 -29.87
N ALA A 163 3.54 5.59 -29.23
CA ALA A 163 4.65 6.36 -28.71
C ALA A 163 5.44 5.60 -27.63
N ILE A 164 4.76 4.95 -26.69
CA ILE A 164 5.41 4.14 -25.64
C ILE A 164 6.16 2.96 -26.30
N ARG A 165 5.52 2.22 -27.21
CA ARG A 165 6.15 1.05 -27.87
C ARG A 165 7.35 1.43 -28.76
N ALA A 166 7.41 2.66 -29.23
CA ALA A 166 8.56 3.16 -29.96
C ALA A 166 9.73 3.58 -29.04
N ALA A 167 9.45 3.80 -27.76
CA ALA A 167 10.44 4.25 -26.77
C ALA A 167 11.08 3.10 -25.98
N VAL A 168 10.44 1.89 -25.96
CA VAL A 168 10.89 0.71 -25.18
C VAL A 168 10.74 -0.61 -25.92
#